data_e53be36e0bb514e0273d766d07ef2899
#
_entry.id   e53be36e0bb514e0273d766d07ef2899
#
_cell.length_a   1.000
_cell.length_b   1.000
_cell.length_c   1.000
_cell.angle_alpha   90.00
_cell.angle_beta   90.00
_cell.angle_gamma   90.00
#
_symmetry.space_group_name_H-M   'P 1'
#
loop_
_entity.id
_entity.type
_entity.pdbx_description
1 polymer ?
#
loop_
_entity_poly.entity_id
_entity_poly.type
_entity_poly.pdbx_seq_one_letter_code
_entity_poly.pdbx_strand_id
1 'polypeptide(L)'
;MGLFTRKKKTDNVQKLQTFYASVIGSNPVVWYSYNAEDFVKNGYTSNAEIYSIVKKIIDKANVATPYLYVDKQGVKSKRYLTTKGSRDTAFGAAEHRLEIHKALDYAPDNLDLSMLLKKPNAEQIWREFITLVRIFYFVQGEAFIYREAGDDNCALSLHVIPAHLMNMHIDNGKLVGWRMNLLNGKYRDFLGDDMNDILHMKMPNPLFDAKYSQFRGLSPLLAGLKYLKLDDTAIESWVKSVENEGAKGLISPNHPNPELWLTPDQVDKTQATVETKIHGADNRNKIVVSAMPLQYTHIGLSPDALNIIQGLDHAGYKLCDLWGVPATLFDPNPTYQNMKAASERFVKEVILPYLSSEEDKLNRWLVEPFKVRDKKNYVIDYDLSSYEELRLTADQTDAYLKTHTINEVRVMLGSDELDEEYANQVFVQQGMVPLSDYNVDDIQI
;
A
#
# COMPACT_ATOMS: atom_id res chain seq x y z
N MET A 1 -23.63 30.83 24.20
CA MET A 1 -24.32 30.07 23.12
C MET A 1 -23.34 29.11 22.49
N GLY A 2 -22.89 28.08 23.18
CA GLY A 2 -21.81 27.19 22.72
C GLY A 2 -21.88 25.76 23.23
N LEU A 3 -23.01 25.32 23.81
CA LEU A 3 -23.16 23.99 24.45
C LEU A 3 -23.83 22.93 23.56
N PHE A 4 -24.35 23.26 22.40
CA PHE A 4 -25.16 22.33 21.60
C PHE A 4 -24.42 21.59 20.47
N THR A 5 -23.24 22.01 20.07
CA THR A 5 -22.54 21.41 18.93
C THR A 5 -21.67 20.18 19.32
N ARG A 6 -21.23 20.09 20.55
CA ARG A 6 -20.43 18.95 21.02
C ARG A 6 -21.26 17.68 21.25
N LYS A 7 -22.51 17.83 21.71
CA LYS A 7 -23.42 16.69 21.98
C LYS A 7 -23.81 15.91 20.72
N LYS A 8 -24.01 16.55 19.56
CA LYS A 8 -24.44 15.85 18.34
C LYS A 8 -23.38 14.94 17.72
N LYS A 9 -22.07 15.31 17.81
CA LYS A 9 -20.99 14.44 17.29
C LYS A 9 -20.77 13.20 18.14
N THR A 10 -20.82 13.36 19.46
CA THR A 10 -20.72 12.25 20.41
C THR A 10 -21.90 11.28 20.29
N ASP A 11 -23.12 11.79 20.04
CA ASP A 11 -24.31 10.94 19.89
C ASP A 11 -24.25 10.03 18.66
N ASN A 12 -23.65 10.46 17.55
CA ASN A 12 -23.54 9.62 16.34
C ASN A 12 -22.50 8.50 16.49
N VAL A 13 -21.38 8.78 17.13
CA VAL A 13 -20.36 7.76 17.42
C VAL A 13 -20.90 6.76 18.45
N GLN A 14 -21.58 7.24 19.48
CA GLN A 14 -22.23 6.37 20.46
C GLN A 14 -23.33 5.50 19.85
N LYS A 15 -24.12 6.02 18.92
CA LYS A 15 -25.15 5.23 18.19
C LYS A 15 -24.54 4.13 17.34
N LEU A 16 -23.44 4.42 16.64
CA LEU A 16 -22.73 3.43 15.84
C LEU A 16 -22.11 2.33 16.75
N GLN A 17 -21.47 2.71 17.83
CA GLN A 17 -20.93 1.77 18.82
C GLN A 17 -22.03 0.95 19.50
N THR A 18 -23.19 1.56 19.77
CA THR A 18 -24.36 0.85 20.32
C THR A 18 -24.93 -0.15 19.33
N PHE A 19 -24.94 0.18 18.02
CA PHE A 19 -25.33 -0.76 16.98
C PHE A 19 -24.41 -1.99 16.96
N TYR A 20 -23.10 -1.79 16.97
CA TYR A 20 -22.16 -2.92 17.03
C TYR A 20 -22.32 -3.75 18.30
N ALA A 21 -22.52 -3.10 19.47
CA ALA A 21 -22.76 -3.81 20.72
C ALA A 21 -24.06 -4.62 20.72
N SER A 22 -25.11 -4.15 20.05
CA SER A 22 -26.37 -4.88 19.92
C SER A 22 -26.27 -6.14 19.05
N VAL A 23 -25.39 -6.10 18.06
CA VAL A 23 -25.13 -7.24 17.14
C VAL A 23 -24.30 -8.34 17.81
N ILE A 24 -23.34 -7.96 18.66
CA ILE A 24 -22.35 -8.88 19.25
C ILE A 24 -22.76 -9.35 20.65
N GLY A 25 -23.63 -8.60 21.32
CA GLY A 25 -23.99 -8.82 22.73
C GLY A 25 -23.08 -8.08 23.72
N SER A 26 -23.51 -8.00 24.97
CA SER A 26 -22.76 -7.35 26.03
C SER A 26 -21.83 -8.35 26.71
N ASN A 27 -20.54 -8.22 26.49
CA ASN A 27 -19.52 -8.97 27.20
C ASN A 27 -18.78 -8.07 28.19
N PRO A 28 -18.18 -8.65 29.25
CA PRO A 28 -17.31 -7.89 30.14
C PRO A 28 -16.12 -7.31 29.38
N VAL A 29 -15.36 -6.39 29.99
CA VAL A 29 -14.16 -5.81 29.43
C VAL A 29 -13.24 -6.91 28.89
N VAL A 30 -12.88 -6.84 27.61
CA VAL A 30 -12.04 -7.82 26.94
C VAL A 30 -10.83 -7.11 26.35
N TRP A 31 -9.64 -7.56 26.73
CA TRP A 31 -8.38 -7.19 26.10
C TRP A 31 -8.08 -8.19 24.97
N TYR A 32 -7.95 -7.69 23.76
CA TYR A 32 -7.65 -8.51 22.61
C TYR A 32 -6.32 -8.11 21.99
N SER A 33 -5.41 -9.07 21.86
CA SER A 33 -4.18 -8.92 21.13
C SER A 33 -4.33 -9.52 19.72
N TYR A 34 -4.08 -8.73 18.72
CA TYR A 34 -4.03 -9.19 17.34
C TYR A 34 -2.58 -9.50 16.98
N ASN A 35 -2.29 -10.75 16.67
CA ASN A 35 -0.93 -11.16 16.32
C ASN A 35 -0.61 -10.76 14.87
N ALA A 36 -0.30 -9.48 14.67
CA ALA A 36 0.08 -8.91 13.38
C ALA A 36 1.61 -9.00 13.14
N GLU A 37 2.38 -9.38 14.14
CA GLU A 37 3.84 -9.48 14.05
C GLU A 37 4.27 -10.52 13.02
N ASP A 38 3.59 -11.66 12.96
CA ASP A 38 3.89 -12.74 12.01
C ASP A 38 3.76 -12.29 10.55
N PHE A 39 2.82 -11.39 10.22
CA PHE A 39 2.69 -10.87 8.87
C PHE A 39 3.86 -9.97 8.47
N VAL A 40 4.44 -9.24 9.41
CA VAL A 40 5.65 -8.45 9.14
C VAL A 40 6.86 -9.38 9.05
N LYS A 41 7.06 -10.24 10.06
CA LYS A 41 8.24 -11.08 10.19
C LYS A 41 8.30 -12.18 9.13
N ASN A 42 7.23 -12.96 9.00
CA ASN A 42 7.20 -14.13 8.12
C ASN A 42 6.63 -13.81 6.73
N GLY A 43 5.83 -12.74 6.61
CA GLY A 43 5.32 -12.27 5.34
C GLY A 43 6.29 -11.28 4.67
N TYR A 44 6.39 -10.07 5.20
CA TYR A 44 7.09 -8.98 4.52
C TYR A 44 8.62 -9.10 4.57
N THR A 45 9.20 -9.42 5.75
CA THR A 45 10.68 -9.42 5.90
C THR A 45 11.35 -10.70 5.44
N SER A 46 10.61 -11.80 5.28
CA SER A 46 11.17 -13.11 4.93
C SER A 46 10.75 -13.61 3.55
N ASN A 47 9.73 -13.00 2.93
CA ASN A 47 9.26 -13.40 1.59
C ASN A 47 9.55 -12.32 0.56
N ALA A 48 10.35 -12.66 -0.47
CA ALA A 48 10.81 -11.73 -1.50
C ALA A 48 9.68 -11.22 -2.38
N GLU A 49 8.68 -12.06 -2.70
CA GLU A 49 7.54 -11.70 -3.55
C GLU A 49 6.69 -10.62 -2.86
N ILE A 50 6.32 -10.85 -1.60
CA ILE A 50 5.55 -9.88 -0.81
C ILE A 50 6.33 -8.57 -0.64
N TYR A 51 7.62 -8.66 -0.31
CA TYR A 51 8.46 -7.47 -0.20
C TYR A 51 8.44 -6.65 -1.49
N SER A 52 8.61 -7.32 -2.64
CA SER A 52 8.66 -6.67 -3.95
C SER A 52 7.31 -6.03 -4.32
N ILE A 53 6.19 -6.71 -4.05
CA ILE A 53 4.84 -6.21 -4.32
C ILE A 53 4.55 -4.98 -3.47
N VAL A 54 4.73 -5.09 -2.15
CA VAL A 54 4.46 -3.99 -1.20
C VAL A 54 5.40 -2.80 -1.48
N LYS A 55 6.68 -3.06 -1.74
CA LYS A 55 7.63 -2.02 -2.13
C LYS A 55 7.17 -1.27 -3.38
N LYS A 56 6.71 -1.97 -4.42
CA LYS A 56 6.22 -1.35 -5.64
C LYS A 56 5.00 -0.44 -5.40
N ILE A 57 4.07 -0.87 -4.53
CA ILE A 57 2.93 -0.04 -4.13
C ILE A 57 3.41 1.23 -3.43
N ILE A 58 4.29 1.09 -2.46
CA ILE A 58 4.79 2.21 -1.65
C ILE A 58 5.60 3.18 -2.49
N ASP A 59 6.51 2.68 -3.31
CA ASP A 59 7.34 3.51 -4.18
C ASP A 59 6.46 4.33 -5.14
N LYS A 60 5.41 3.71 -5.70
CA LYS A 60 4.47 4.41 -6.58
C LYS A 60 3.61 5.41 -5.79
N ALA A 61 3.12 5.07 -4.61
CA ALA A 61 2.37 5.99 -3.76
C ALA A 61 3.22 7.18 -3.26
N ASN A 62 4.53 6.98 -3.06
CA ASN A 62 5.47 8.00 -2.65
C ASN A 62 5.85 9.01 -3.77
N VAL A 63 5.37 8.81 -5.00
CA VAL A 63 5.50 9.80 -6.08
C VAL A 63 4.65 11.03 -5.79
N ALA A 64 3.46 10.84 -5.19
CA ALA A 64 2.59 11.93 -4.77
C ALA A 64 3.18 12.67 -3.56
N THR A 65 3.28 14.00 -3.67
CA THR A 65 3.74 14.85 -2.57
C THR A 65 2.53 15.53 -1.92
N PRO A 66 2.35 15.45 -0.59
CA PRO A 66 1.29 16.18 0.09
C PRO A 66 1.67 17.65 0.20
N TYR A 67 0.74 18.52 -0.15
CA TYR A 67 0.84 19.97 0.11
C TYR A 67 -0.28 20.40 1.04
N LEU A 68 0.03 21.42 1.85
CA LEU A 68 -0.94 22.09 2.69
C LEU A 68 -1.41 23.35 1.98
N TYR A 69 -2.72 23.47 1.87
CA TYR A 69 -3.38 24.61 1.27
C TYR A 69 -4.24 25.35 2.29
N VAL A 70 -4.53 26.61 1.99
CA VAL A 70 -5.43 27.48 2.76
C VAL A 70 -6.39 28.19 1.81
N ASP A 71 -7.63 28.43 2.22
CA ASP A 71 -8.62 29.14 1.40
C ASP A 71 -8.11 30.53 0.99
N LYS A 72 -8.22 30.87 -0.30
CA LYS A 72 -7.95 32.22 -0.81
C LYS A 72 -8.95 33.21 -0.25
N GLN A 73 -8.49 34.39 0.11
CA GLN A 73 -9.36 35.47 0.61
C GLN A 73 -10.37 35.89 -0.47
N GLY A 74 -11.66 35.90 -0.10
CA GLY A 74 -12.74 36.35 -1.01
C GLY A 74 -13.26 35.28 -1.97
N VAL A 75 -12.61 34.12 -2.09
CA VAL A 75 -13.05 33.03 -2.95
C VAL A 75 -13.99 32.10 -2.17
N LYS A 76 -15.20 31.90 -2.69
CA LYS A 76 -16.23 31.00 -2.07
C LYS A 76 -16.36 29.67 -2.79
N SER A 77 -15.70 29.48 -3.94
CA SER A 77 -15.80 28.26 -4.72
C SER A 77 -15.15 27.10 -3.96
N LYS A 78 -15.86 25.98 -3.86
CA LYS A 78 -15.38 24.71 -3.31
C LYS A 78 -15.46 23.61 -4.36
N ARG A 79 -15.34 23.96 -5.63
CA ARG A 79 -15.45 23.03 -6.76
C ARG A 79 -14.33 21.96 -6.71
N TYR A 80 -13.17 22.28 -6.14
CA TYR A 80 -12.10 21.31 -5.90
C TYR A 80 -12.54 20.10 -5.07
N LEU A 81 -13.57 20.23 -4.20
CA LEU A 81 -14.12 19.09 -3.45
C LEU A 81 -14.88 18.11 -4.34
N THR A 82 -15.53 18.62 -5.40
CA THR A 82 -16.27 17.77 -6.35
C THR A 82 -15.37 17.15 -7.40
N THR A 83 -14.33 17.88 -7.85
CA THR A 83 -13.36 17.38 -8.83
C THR A 83 -12.39 16.36 -8.26
N LYS A 84 -12.27 16.28 -6.93
CA LYS A 84 -11.44 15.28 -6.24
C LYS A 84 -11.78 13.83 -6.66
N GLY A 85 -13.07 13.54 -6.88
CA GLY A 85 -13.53 12.19 -7.26
C GLY A 85 -13.18 11.77 -8.70
N SER A 86 -12.80 12.72 -9.57
CA SER A 86 -12.48 12.46 -10.99
C SER A 86 -10.98 12.44 -11.29
N ARG A 87 -10.13 12.45 -10.26
CA ARG A 87 -8.64 12.44 -10.41
C ARG A 87 -8.08 11.15 -11.03
N ASP A 88 -8.90 10.13 -11.24
CA ASP A 88 -8.55 8.86 -11.88
C ASP A 88 -8.31 8.97 -13.40
N THR A 89 -8.63 10.11 -13.99
CA THR A 89 -8.36 10.43 -15.39
C THR A 89 -7.37 11.57 -15.51
N ALA A 90 -6.62 11.63 -16.63
CA ALA A 90 -5.71 12.74 -16.90
C ALA A 90 -6.45 14.09 -16.93
N PHE A 91 -7.65 14.08 -17.52
CA PHE A 91 -8.55 15.23 -17.55
C PHE A 91 -8.96 15.68 -16.14
N GLY A 92 -9.52 14.76 -15.34
CA GLY A 92 -10.01 15.08 -14.00
C GLY A 92 -8.90 15.49 -13.05
N ALA A 93 -7.70 14.90 -13.15
CA ALA A 93 -6.52 15.29 -12.38
C ALA A 93 -6.06 16.72 -12.73
N ALA A 94 -6.06 17.08 -14.02
CA ALA A 94 -5.71 18.41 -14.49
C ALA A 94 -6.77 19.46 -14.07
N GLU A 95 -8.06 19.14 -14.21
CA GLU A 95 -9.15 20.01 -13.77
C GLU A 95 -9.12 20.22 -12.25
N HIS A 96 -8.91 19.16 -11.48
CA HIS A 96 -8.79 19.26 -10.03
C HIS A 96 -7.68 20.21 -9.60
N ARG A 97 -6.50 20.12 -10.24
CA ARG A 97 -5.36 21.01 -9.98
C ARG A 97 -5.69 22.45 -10.26
N LEU A 98 -6.38 22.72 -11.38
CA LEU A 98 -6.84 24.05 -11.74
C LEU A 98 -7.83 24.60 -10.70
N GLU A 99 -8.79 23.79 -10.23
CA GLU A 99 -9.75 24.22 -9.23
C GLU A 99 -9.12 24.45 -7.85
N ILE A 100 -8.10 23.66 -7.47
CA ILE A 100 -7.28 23.94 -6.28
C ILE A 100 -6.60 25.29 -6.45
N HIS A 101 -5.90 25.51 -7.55
CA HIS A 101 -5.17 26.76 -7.79
C HIS A 101 -6.11 27.98 -7.79
N LYS A 102 -7.35 27.86 -8.30
CA LYS A 102 -8.35 28.94 -8.27
C LYS A 102 -8.87 29.23 -6.85
N ALA A 103 -9.01 28.23 -6.01
CA ALA A 103 -9.69 28.34 -4.72
C ALA A 103 -8.77 28.46 -3.52
N LEU A 104 -7.55 27.93 -3.61
CA LEU A 104 -6.62 27.75 -2.49
C LEU A 104 -5.25 28.35 -2.81
N ASP A 105 -4.59 28.84 -1.77
CA ASP A 105 -3.17 29.21 -1.78
C ASP A 105 -2.35 28.16 -1.02
N TYR A 106 -1.08 28.04 -1.32
CA TYR A 106 -0.17 27.28 -0.49
C TYR A 106 -0.11 27.86 0.92
N ALA A 107 -0.22 27.01 1.92
CA ALA A 107 -0.05 27.46 3.29
C ALA A 107 1.41 27.90 3.55
N PRO A 108 1.65 28.87 4.45
CA PRO A 108 3.00 29.32 4.79
C PRO A 108 3.87 28.16 5.30
N ASP A 109 5.13 28.15 4.87
CA ASP A 109 6.12 27.12 5.24
C ASP A 109 6.44 27.06 6.74
N ASN A 110 6.32 28.18 7.43
CA ASN A 110 6.57 28.32 8.85
C ASN A 110 5.38 27.96 9.75
N LEU A 111 4.28 27.48 9.16
CA LEU A 111 3.15 27.00 9.93
C LEU A 111 3.48 25.64 10.56
N ASP A 112 3.08 25.42 11.83
CA ASP A 112 3.32 24.16 12.55
C ASP A 112 2.90 22.94 11.73
N LEU A 113 1.72 23.00 11.11
CA LEU A 113 1.20 21.93 10.28
C LEU A 113 2.03 21.70 9.00
N SER A 114 2.54 22.77 8.36
CA SER A 114 3.46 22.67 7.22
C SER A 114 4.79 22.04 7.64
N MET A 115 5.28 22.38 8.83
CA MET A 115 6.50 21.80 9.38
C MET A 115 6.32 20.31 9.70
N LEU A 116 5.16 19.89 10.23
CA LEU A 116 4.85 18.47 10.45
C LEU A 116 4.82 17.65 9.16
N LEU A 117 4.32 18.21 8.05
CA LEU A 117 4.34 17.54 6.74
C LEU A 117 5.74 17.48 6.11
N LYS A 118 6.71 18.23 6.62
CA LYS A 118 8.13 18.13 6.23
C LYS A 118 8.88 17.19 7.18
N LYS A 119 8.67 17.37 8.49
CA LYS A 119 9.37 16.66 9.55
C LYS A 119 8.39 16.31 10.68
N PRO A 120 7.76 15.13 10.63
CA PRO A 120 6.73 14.73 11.59
C PRO A 120 7.27 14.51 13.01
N ASN A 121 8.56 14.17 13.16
CA ASN A 121 9.23 13.99 14.45
C ASN A 121 10.73 14.32 14.34
N ALA A 122 11.47 14.19 15.45
CA ALA A 122 12.89 14.52 15.50
C ALA A 122 13.78 13.64 14.59
N GLU A 123 13.34 12.42 14.32
CA GLU A 123 14.16 11.37 13.67
C GLU A 123 13.85 11.19 12.19
N GLN A 124 12.61 11.50 11.74
CA GLN A 124 12.11 11.12 10.42
C GLN A 124 11.70 12.34 9.60
N ILE A 125 11.94 12.30 8.30
CA ILE A 125 11.26 13.15 7.31
C ILE A 125 9.90 12.54 6.96
N TRP A 126 8.98 13.33 6.40
CA TRP A 126 7.64 12.87 6.04
C TRP A 126 7.64 11.60 5.19
N ARG A 127 8.53 11.52 4.20
CA ARG A 127 8.60 10.36 3.29
C ARG A 127 8.94 9.06 4.03
N GLU A 128 9.83 9.09 5.00
CA GLU A 128 10.20 7.92 5.81
C GLU A 128 9.06 7.52 6.73
N PHE A 129 8.44 8.52 7.37
CA PHE A 129 7.31 8.33 8.25
C PHE A 129 6.12 7.68 7.53
N ILE A 130 5.68 8.27 6.39
CA ILE A 130 4.52 7.76 5.64
C ILE A 130 4.81 6.41 4.98
N THR A 131 6.07 6.15 4.59
CA THR A 131 6.50 4.84 4.10
C THR A 131 6.26 3.76 5.14
N LEU A 132 6.61 4.01 6.40
CA LEU A 132 6.39 3.05 7.48
C LEU A 132 4.90 2.83 7.77
N VAL A 133 4.09 3.89 7.74
CA VAL A 133 2.62 3.79 7.85
C VAL A 133 2.05 2.90 6.73
N ARG A 134 2.50 3.11 5.50
CA ARG A 134 2.07 2.35 4.31
C ARG A 134 2.49 0.89 4.38
N ILE A 135 3.71 0.60 4.86
CA ILE A 135 4.14 -0.80 5.10
C ILE A 135 3.15 -1.50 6.03
N PHE A 136 2.87 -0.94 7.20
CA PHE A 136 1.94 -1.56 8.14
C PHE A 136 0.54 -1.69 7.54
N TYR A 137 0.04 -0.68 6.86
CA TYR A 137 -1.29 -0.71 6.25
C TYR A 137 -1.41 -1.83 5.20
N PHE A 138 -0.45 -1.96 4.28
CA PHE A 138 -0.52 -2.95 3.21
C PHE A 138 -0.16 -4.37 3.67
N VAL A 139 0.68 -4.52 4.69
CA VAL A 139 1.08 -5.83 5.23
C VAL A 139 0.08 -6.33 6.27
N GLN A 140 -0.24 -5.50 7.26
CA GLN A 140 -1.08 -5.90 8.40
C GLN A 140 -2.57 -5.60 8.19
N GLY A 141 -2.92 -4.86 7.13
CA GLY A 141 -4.27 -4.35 6.88
C GLY A 141 -4.64 -3.15 7.75
N GLU A 142 -3.72 -2.67 8.58
CA GLU A 142 -3.94 -1.54 9.46
C GLU A 142 -2.62 -0.86 9.88
N ALA A 143 -2.71 0.43 10.17
CA ALA A 143 -1.62 1.22 10.71
C ALA A 143 -2.14 2.16 11.80
N PHE A 144 -1.31 2.43 12.80
CA PHE A 144 -1.61 3.36 13.87
C PHE A 144 -0.63 4.53 13.85
N ILE A 145 -1.17 5.73 13.91
CA ILE A 145 -0.38 6.96 14.07
C ILE A 145 -0.78 7.59 15.39
N TYR A 146 0.19 7.85 16.23
CA TYR A 146 0.05 8.62 17.45
C TYR A 146 0.49 10.05 17.20
N ARG A 147 -0.30 11.03 17.62
CA ARG A 147 0.11 12.43 17.71
C ARG A 147 0.39 12.78 19.16
N GLU A 148 1.50 13.42 19.41
CA GLU A 148 1.72 14.14 20.64
C GLU A 148 1.05 15.50 20.49
N ALA A 149 -0.02 15.73 21.24
CA ALA A 149 -0.80 16.96 21.15
C ALA A 149 -0.39 17.97 22.21
N GLY A 150 -0.41 19.28 21.84
CA GLY A 150 -0.27 20.38 22.76
C GLY A 150 -1.59 20.68 23.50
N ASP A 151 -1.57 21.69 24.36
CA ASP A 151 -2.74 22.15 25.13
C ASP A 151 -3.90 22.61 24.23
N ASP A 152 -3.61 23.03 23.02
CA ASP A 152 -4.56 23.45 21.96
C ASP A 152 -5.11 22.28 21.14
N ASN A 153 -4.76 21.04 21.51
CA ASN A 153 -5.13 19.80 20.81
C ASN A 153 -4.53 19.69 19.38
N CYS A 154 -3.58 20.56 19.02
CA CYS A 154 -2.82 20.47 17.77
C CYS A 154 -1.63 19.51 17.93
N ALA A 155 -1.28 18.83 16.85
CA ALA A 155 -0.14 17.92 16.84
C ALA A 155 1.18 18.71 16.94
N LEU A 156 2.06 18.29 17.85
CA LEU A 156 3.45 18.75 17.98
C LEU A 156 4.40 17.78 17.29
N SER A 157 4.13 16.48 17.37
CA SER A 157 4.88 15.43 16.70
C SER A 157 3.98 14.25 16.32
N LEU A 158 4.41 13.45 15.35
CA LEU A 158 3.70 12.27 14.86
C LEU A 158 4.61 11.05 14.95
N HIS A 159 4.07 9.93 15.43
CA HIS A 159 4.79 8.67 15.60
C HIS A 159 3.98 7.51 15.06
N VAL A 160 4.64 6.58 14.37
CA VAL A 160 4.01 5.35 13.89
C VAL A 160 4.08 4.29 14.99
N ILE A 161 2.94 3.67 15.29
CA ILE A 161 2.89 2.55 16.25
C ILE A 161 2.66 1.26 15.47
N PRO A 162 3.54 0.25 15.65
CA PRO A 162 3.31 -1.08 15.07
C PRO A 162 2.00 -1.69 15.55
N ALA A 163 1.18 -2.20 14.63
CA ALA A 163 -0.15 -2.71 14.95
C ALA A 163 -0.15 -3.90 15.93
N HIS A 164 0.92 -4.71 15.94
CA HIS A 164 1.08 -5.82 16.87
C HIS A 164 1.29 -5.38 18.34
N LEU A 165 1.71 -4.13 18.57
CA LEU A 165 1.82 -3.57 19.92
C LEU A 165 0.49 -3.02 20.43
N MET A 166 -0.50 -2.83 19.53
CA MET A 166 -1.79 -2.22 19.87
C MET A 166 -2.86 -3.27 20.17
N ASN A 167 -3.40 -3.22 21.36
CA ASN A 167 -4.51 -4.06 21.83
C ASN A 167 -5.77 -3.23 21.98
N MET A 168 -6.92 -3.85 21.68
CA MET A 168 -8.22 -3.22 21.86
C MET A 168 -8.64 -3.27 23.31
N HIS A 169 -9.16 -2.18 23.83
CA HIS A 169 -9.92 -2.15 25.08
C HIS A 169 -11.41 -2.14 24.76
N ILE A 170 -12.06 -3.27 25.01
CA ILE A 170 -13.48 -3.46 24.74
C ILE A 170 -14.25 -3.48 26.05
N ASP A 171 -15.27 -2.66 26.15
CA ASP A 171 -16.23 -2.64 27.27
C ASP A 171 -17.65 -2.73 26.71
N ASN A 172 -18.42 -3.71 27.21
CA ASN A 172 -19.80 -3.97 26.80
C ASN A 172 -19.98 -4.02 25.25
N GLY A 173 -19.05 -4.67 24.54
CA GLY A 173 -19.09 -4.80 23.08
C GLY A 173 -18.71 -3.54 22.32
N LYS A 174 -18.22 -2.49 23.00
CA LYS A 174 -17.78 -1.24 22.41
C LYS A 174 -16.28 -1.09 22.51
N LEU A 175 -15.66 -0.55 21.48
CA LEU A 175 -14.27 -0.13 21.54
C LEU A 175 -14.21 1.17 22.37
N VAL A 176 -13.62 1.10 23.55
CA VAL A 176 -13.48 2.24 24.46
C VAL A 176 -12.08 2.82 24.48
N GLY A 177 -11.14 2.17 23.84
CA GLY A 177 -9.78 2.67 23.71
C GLY A 177 -8.80 1.64 23.19
N TRP A 178 -7.53 2.01 23.28
CA TRP A 178 -6.39 1.21 22.86
C TRP A 178 -5.38 1.10 23.99
N ARG A 179 -4.71 -0.04 24.06
CA ARG A 179 -3.53 -0.25 24.92
C ARG A 179 -2.32 -0.53 24.04
N MET A 180 -1.30 0.29 24.16
CA MET A 180 0.00 0.03 23.56
C MET A 180 0.89 -0.72 24.55
N ASN A 181 1.30 -1.93 24.20
CA ASN A 181 2.30 -2.68 24.95
C ASN A 181 3.70 -2.19 24.61
N LEU A 182 4.51 -1.92 25.62
CA LEU A 182 5.90 -1.52 25.47
C LEU A 182 6.82 -2.73 25.66
N LEU A 183 7.97 -2.71 24.99
CA LEU A 183 8.94 -3.82 25.00
C LEU A 183 9.48 -4.18 26.41
N ASN A 184 9.37 -3.27 27.36
CA ASN A 184 9.81 -3.47 28.74
C ASN A 184 8.75 -4.02 29.69
N GLY A 185 7.64 -4.55 29.14
CA GLY A 185 6.50 -5.05 29.90
C GLY A 185 5.61 -3.95 30.49
N LYS A 186 5.89 -2.67 30.25
CA LYS A 186 4.99 -1.56 30.55
C LYS A 186 3.96 -1.42 29.46
N TYR A 187 2.91 -0.66 29.72
CA TYR A 187 1.89 -0.33 28.74
C TYR A 187 1.47 1.13 28.86
N ARG A 188 0.88 1.65 27.81
CA ARG A 188 0.22 2.95 27.78
C ARG A 188 -1.19 2.77 27.26
N ASP A 189 -2.16 3.28 28.01
CA ASP A 189 -3.57 3.25 27.63
C ASP A 189 -3.95 4.57 26.97
N PHE A 190 -4.75 4.48 25.94
CA PHE A 190 -5.38 5.60 25.24
C PHE A 190 -6.89 5.42 25.39
N LEU A 191 -7.47 6.03 26.42
CA LEU A 191 -8.87 5.91 26.79
C LEU A 191 -9.55 7.27 26.74
N GLY A 192 -10.86 7.29 26.50
CA GLY A 192 -11.63 8.53 26.51
C GLY A 192 -11.12 9.54 25.46
N ASP A 193 -10.70 10.73 25.90
CA ASP A 193 -10.22 11.79 25.02
C ASP A 193 -8.85 11.46 24.39
N ASP A 194 -8.00 10.71 25.11
CA ASP A 194 -6.69 10.28 24.58
C ASP A 194 -6.81 9.36 23.35
N MET A 195 -7.98 8.74 23.15
CA MET A 195 -8.25 7.95 21.94
C MET A 195 -8.25 8.83 20.68
N ASN A 196 -8.51 10.12 20.80
CA ASN A 196 -8.47 11.07 19.70
C ASN A 196 -7.04 11.36 19.22
N ASP A 197 -6.03 11.01 20.02
CA ASP A 197 -4.62 11.15 19.64
C ASP A 197 -4.10 9.97 18.80
N ILE A 198 -4.95 8.95 18.62
CA ILE A 198 -4.64 7.81 17.76
C ILE A 198 -5.44 7.88 16.46
N LEU A 199 -4.76 7.94 15.33
CA LEU A 199 -5.35 7.66 14.02
C LEU A 199 -5.19 6.18 13.72
N HIS A 200 -6.30 5.47 13.64
CA HIS A 200 -6.35 4.09 13.19
C HIS A 200 -6.78 4.03 11.72
N MET A 201 -5.81 3.78 10.86
CA MET A 201 -6.03 3.52 9.43
C MET A 201 -6.18 2.01 9.24
N LYS A 202 -7.31 1.56 8.69
CA LYS A 202 -7.56 0.12 8.53
C LYS A 202 -8.27 -0.21 7.22
N MET A 203 -7.99 -1.40 6.72
CA MET A 203 -8.80 -2.08 5.71
C MET A 203 -10.07 -2.64 6.37
N PRO A 204 -11.23 -2.59 5.69
CA PRO A 204 -12.47 -3.10 6.25
C PRO A 204 -12.36 -4.57 6.64
N ASN A 205 -12.81 -4.92 7.84
CA ASN A 205 -12.90 -6.30 8.28
C ASN A 205 -14.39 -6.66 8.51
N PRO A 206 -14.98 -7.54 7.71
CA PRO A 206 -16.38 -7.90 7.81
C PRO A 206 -16.66 -8.95 8.90
N LEU A 207 -15.65 -9.43 9.61
CA LEU A 207 -15.83 -10.46 10.63
C LEU A 207 -16.37 -9.86 11.92
N PHE A 208 -17.57 -10.30 12.30
CA PHE A 208 -18.22 -10.02 13.60
C PHE A 208 -18.13 -11.27 14.47
N ASP A 209 -17.16 -11.32 15.35
CA ASP A 209 -16.87 -12.47 16.19
C ASP A 209 -16.67 -12.07 17.66
N ALA A 210 -16.52 -13.05 18.52
CA ALA A 210 -16.27 -12.84 19.97
C ALA A 210 -14.90 -12.16 20.23
N LYS A 211 -14.04 -12.05 19.22
CA LYS A 211 -12.76 -11.36 19.30
C LYS A 211 -12.85 -9.90 18.86
N TYR A 212 -14.05 -9.46 18.44
CA TYR A 212 -14.30 -8.10 17.97
C TYR A 212 -13.43 -7.69 16.76
N SER A 213 -13.22 -8.65 15.85
CA SER A 213 -12.36 -8.49 14.69
C SER A 213 -12.74 -7.31 13.78
N GLN A 214 -14.00 -6.91 13.76
CA GLN A 214 -14.49 -5.73 13.01
C GLN A 214 -13.83 -4.41 13.43
N PHE A 215 -13.26 -4.32 14.63
CA PHE A 215 -12.54 -3.13 15.07
C PHE A 215 -11.10 -3.10 14.59
N ARG A 216 -10.56 -4.23 14.09
CA ARG A 216 -9.20 -4.35 13.53
C ARG A 216 -9.24 -4.33 12.00
N GLY A 217 -8.09 -4.06 11.39
CA GLY A 217 -7.91 -4.20 9.96
C GLY A 217 -7.79 -5.65 9.52
N LEU A 218 -8.26 -5.96 8.31
CA LEU A 218 -8.06 -7.27 7.69
C LEU A 218 -6.79 -7.24 6.84
N SER A 219 -5.78 -8.03 7.24
CA SER A 219 -4.57 -8.18 6.43
C SER A 219 -4.89 -8.90 5.11
N PRO A 220 -4.47 -8.38 3.95
CA PRO A 220 -4.56 -9.08 2.68
C PRO A 220 -3.85 -10.44 2.72
N LEU A 221 -2.75 -10.54 3.46
CA LEU A 221 -1.99 -11.77 3.62
C LEU A 221 -2.79 -12.89 4.29
N LEU A 222 -3.79 -12.56 5.11
CA LEU A 222 -4.67 -13.57 5.71
C LEU A 222 -5.44 -14.33 4.64
N ALA A 223 -5.94 -13.65 3.61
CA ALA A 223 -6.58 -14.27 2.46
C ALA A 223 -5.59 -15.05 1.60
N GLY A 224 -4.35 -14.59 1.53
CA GLY A 224 -3.27 -15.16 0.73
C GLY A 224 -2.44 -16.25 1.40
N LEU A 225 -2.72 -16.65 2.65
CA LEU A 225 -1.88 -17.58 3.42
C LEU A 225 -1.57 -18.91 2.70
N LYS A 226 -2.50 -19.42 1.90
CA LYS A 226 -2.30 -20.67 1.16
C LYS A 226 -1.27 -20.49 0.04
N TYR A 227 -1.29 -19.35 -0.64
CA TYR A 227 -0.35 -19.03 -1.72
C TYR A 227 1.03 -18.69 -1.16
N LEU A 228 1.09 -17.99 -0.02
CA LEU A 228 2.34 -17.75 0.69
C LEU A 228 3.01 -19.06 1.11
N LYS A 229 2.26 -20.00 1.70
CA LYS A 229 2.78 -21.33 2.04
C LYS A 229 3.17 -22.15 0.82
N LEU A 230 2.43 -22.03 -0.29
CA LEU A 230 2.79 -22.68 -1.54
C LEU A 230 4.11 -22.15 -2.07
N ASP A 231 4.31 -20.85 -2.08
CA ASP A 231 5.53 -20.18 -2.50
C ASP A 231 6.73 -20.63 -1.66
N ASP A 232 6.65 -20.50 -0.34
CA ASP A 232 7.71 -20.91 0.59
C ASP A 232 8.06 -22.41 0.43
N THR A 233 7.03 -23.29 0.36
CA THR A 233 7.22 -24.73 0.24
C THR A 233 7.82 -25.13 -1.11
N ALA A 234 7.43 -24.44 -2.19
CA ALA A 234 7.97 -24.67 -3.52
C ALA A 234 9.44 -24.26 -3.60
N ILE A 235 9.80 -23.09 -3.05
CA ILE A 235 11.19 -22.62 -2.97
C ILE A 235 12.03 -23.60 -2.13
N GLU A 236 11.58 -23.99 -0.93
CA GLU A 236 12.28 -24.97 -0.11
C GLU A 236 12.48 -26.31 -0.81
N SER A 237 11.44 -26.77 -1.53
CA SER A 237 11.53 -28.04 -2.29
C SER A 237 12.52 -27.94 -3.43
N TRP A 238 12.55 -26.80 -4.11
CA TRP A 238 13.51 -26.52 -5.17
C TRP A 238 14.94 -26.45 -4.64
N VAL A 239 15.18 -25.72 -3.56
CA VAL A 239 16.49 -25.63 -2.90
C VAL A 239 16.97 -27.02 -2.48
N LYS A 240 16.12 -27.81 -1.80
CA LYS A 240 16.43 -29.19 -1.44
C LYS A 240 16.72 -30.07 -2.65
N SER A 241 15.99 -29.89 -3.76
CA SER A 241 16.26 -30.61 -5.01
C SER A 241 17.61 -30.27 -5.60
N VAL A 242 17.99 -28.98 -5.56
CA VAL A 242 19.30 -28.53 -6.05
C VAL A 242 20.43 -29.00 -5.14
N GLU A 243 20.25 -28.90 -3.82
CA GLU A 243 21.25 -29.36 -2.82
C GLU A 243 21.48 -30.88 -2.89
N ASN A 244 20.41 -31.65 -3.04
CA ASN A 244 20.48 -33.12 -3.09
C ASN A 244 20.69 -33.68 -4.49
N GLU A 245 20.89 -32.81 -5.51
CA GLU A 245 21.10 -33.20 -6.93
C GLU A 245 20.06 -34.23 -7.46
N GLY A 246 18.84 -34.17 -6.96
CA GLY A 246 17.72 -34.91 -7.52
C GLY A 246 17.75 -36.43 -7.42
N ALA A 247 18.76 -37.00 -6.80
CA ALA A 247 18.96 -38.44 -6.77
C ALA A 247 18.20 -39.14 -5.62
N LYS A 248 16.86 -39.09 -5.69
CA LYS A 248 16.06 -40.03 -4.91
C LYS A 248 15.72 -41.22 -5.77
N GLY A 249 16.45 -42.32 -5.61
CA GLY A 249 16.22 -43.56 -6.32
C GLY A 249 16.60 -44.74 -5.50
N LEU A 250 16.08 -45.89 -5.88
CA LEU A 250 16.45 -47.17 -5.34
C LEU A 250 17.58 -47.75 -6.18
N ILE A 251 18.68 -48.08 -5.55
CA ILE A 251 19.75 -48.87 -6.17
C ILE A 251 19.49 -50.34 -5.79
N SER A 252 19.23 -51.15 -6.78
CA SER A 252 19.00 -52.57 -6.60
C SER A 252 19.94 -53.40 -7.50
N PRO A 253 20.30 -54.63 -7.08
CA PRO A 253 21.03 -55.55 -7.98
C PRO A 253 20.18 -55.86 -9.20
N ASN A 254 20.73 -55.72 -10.38
CA ASN A 254 20.07 -56.11 -11.63
C ASN A 254 20.49 -57.56 -11.99
N HIS A 255 20.08 -58.52 -11.17
CA HIS A 255 20.40 -59.94 -11.42
C HIS A 255 19.24 -60.84 -10.99
N PRO A 256 18.81 -61.79 -11.82
CA PRO A 256 17.68 -62.68 -11.53
C PRO A 256 17.95 -63.76 -10.45
N ASN A 257 19.24 -64.02 -10.10
CA ASN A 257 19.58 -64.98 -9.06
C ASN A 257 19.63 -64.34 -7.67
N PRO A 258 18.78 -64.74 -6.68
CA PRO A 258 18.77 -64.20 -5.33
C PRO A 258 20.09 -64.35 -4.56
N GLU A 259 20.92 -65.33 -4.89
CA GLU A 259 22.23 -65.53 -4.23
C GLU A 259 23.24 -64.40 -4.52
N LEU A 260 22.99 -63.60 -5.55
CA LEU A 260 23.80 -62.43 -5.93
C LEU A 260 23.18 -61.12 -5.44
N TRP A 261 22.16 -61.18 -4.60
CA TRP A 261 21.63 -59.96 -3.96
C TRP A 261 22.58 -59.44 -2.88
N LEU A 262 22.54 -58.14 -2.63
CA LEU A 262 23.35 -57.49 -1.64
C LEU A 262 23.08 -58.04 -0.23
N THR A 263 24.12 -58.43 0.49
CA THR A 263 24.00 -58.73 1.91
C THR A 263 23.79 -57.43 2.68
N PRO A 264 23.25 -57.45 3.91
CA PRO A 264 23.08 -56.26 4.73
C PRO A 264 24.35 -55.37 4.84
N ASP A 265 25.50 -55.98 5.05
CA ASP A 265 26.78 -55.29 5.11
C ASP A 265 27.17 -54.63 3.77
N GLN A 266 26.77 -55.22 2.67
CA GLN A 266 26.98 -54.63 1.33
C GLN A 266 26.02 -53.49 1.05
N VAL A 267 24.76 -53.57 1.55
CA VAL A 267 23.81 -52.46 1.49
C VAL A 267 24.35 -51.25 2.21
N ASP A 268 24.82 -51.41 3.45
CA ASP A 268 25.40 -50.33 4.27
C ASP A 268 26.60 -49.71 3.59
N LYS A 269 27.49 -50.52 3.05
CA LYS A 269 28.69 -50.02 2.30
C LYS A 269 28.31 -49.29 1.02
N THR A 270 27.32 -49.77 0.33
CA THR A 270 26.82 -49.14 -0.90
C THR A 270 26.14 -47.83 -0.56
N GLN A 271 25.34 -47.75 0.50
CA GLN A 271 24.75 -46.53 0.99
C GLN A 271 25.77 -45.50 1.40
N ALA A 272 26.79 -45.89 2.19
CA ALA A 272 27.89 -45.02 2.56
C ALA A 272 28.68 -44.51 1.34
N THR A 273 28.85 -45.36 0.32
CA THR A 273 29.51 -44.97 -0.94
C THR A 273 28.66 -43.97 -1.74
N VAL A 274 27.35 -44.14 -1.78
CA VAL A 274 26.43 -43.20 -2.41
C VAL A 274 26.49 -41.85 -1.68
N GLU A 275 26.42 -41.85 -0.36
CA GLU A 275 26.46 -40.64 0.44
C GLU A 275 27.79 -39.86 0.27
N THR A 276 28.92 -40.57 0.19
CA THR A 276 30.25 -39.94 0.13
C THR A 276 30.71 -39.59 -1.29
N LYS A 277 30.29 -40.35 -2.33
CA LYS A 277 30.80 -40.20 -3.68
C LYS A 277 29.78 -39.70 -4.71
N ILE A 278 28.51 -39.77 -4.39
CA ILE A 278 27.43 -39.37 -5.29
C ILE A 278 26.72 -38.12 -4.78
N HIS A 279 26.48 -38.01 -3.47
CA HIS A 279 25.84 -36.84 -2.87
C HIS A 279 26.80 -35.66 -2.70
N GLY A 280 26.26 -34.43 -2.85
CA GLY A 280 26.92 -33.17 -2.59
C GLY A 280 27.48 -32.47 -3.84
N ALA A 281 27.54 -31.14 -3.76
CA ALA A 281 27.97 -30.27 -4.86
C ALA A 281 29.39 -30.57 -5.40
N ASP A 282 30.27 -31.09 -4.53
CA ASP A 282 31.65 -31.45 -4.87
C ASP A 282 31.77 -32.71 -5.73
N ASN A 283 30.69 -33.49 -5.81
CA ASN A 283 30.66 -34.73 -6.59
C ASN A 283 29.94 -34.58 -7.94
N ARG A 284 29.53 -33.37 -8.33
CA ARG A 284 28.94 -33.08 -9.62
C ARG A 284 29.84 -33.55 -10.78
N ASN A 285 29.23 -34.21 -11.75
CA ASN A 285 29.90 -34.70 -12.96
C ASN A 285 30.99 -35.78 -12.72
N LYS A 286 31.07 -36.40 -11.53
CA LYS A 286 31.94 -37.53 -11.32
C LYS A 286 31.30 -38.83 -11.80
N ILE A 287 32.07 -39.66 -12.50
CA ILE A 287 31.63 -40.98 -12.91
C ILE A 287 31.99 -41.98 -11.80
N VAL A 288 30.95 -42.63 -11.26
CA VAL A 288 31.12 -43.70 -10.26
C VAL A 288 31.05 -45.05 -10.95
N VAL A 289 32.10 -45.84 -10.83
CA VAL A 289 32.12 -47.20 -11.43
C VAL A 289 31.77 -48.22 -10.33
N SER A 290 30.79 -49.08 -10.60
CA SER A 290 30.42 -50.19 -9.73
C SER A 290 30.98 -51.50 -10.27
N ALA A 291 31.46 -52.35 -9.36
CA ALA A 291 31.94 -53.68 -9.71
C ALA A 291 30.79 -54.72 -9.90
N MET A 292 29.55 -54.35 -9.55
CA MET A 292 28.36 -55.18 -9.68
C MET A 292 27.33 -54.53 -10.58
N PRO A 293 26.53 -55.29 -11.34
CA PRO A 293 25.42 -54.74 -12.10
C PRO A 293 24.35 -54.22 -11.15
N LEU A 294 24.29 -52.90 -11.00
CA LEU A 294 23.27 -52.21 -10.20
C LEU A 294 22.31 -51.53 -11.12
N GLN A 295 21.04 -51.61 -10.81
CA GLN A 295 19.98 -50.85 -11.47
C GLN A 295 19.57 -49.70 -10.57
N TYR A 296 19.59 -48.51 -11.09
CA TYR A 296 19.04 -47.33 -10.43
C TYR A 296 17.59 -47.14 -10.90
N THR A 297 16.66 -47.18 -9.98
CA THR A 297 15.27 -46.85 -10.24
C THR A 297 14.97 -45.52 -9.59
N HIS A 298 14.66 -44.52 -10.40
CA HIS A 298 14.27 -43.20 -9.90
C HIS A 298 12.90 -43.31 -9.24
N ILE A 299 12.79 -42.94 -7.95
CA ILE A 299 11.55 -43.01 -7.17
C ILE A 299 10.94 -41.59 -6.98
N GLY A 300 11.76 -40.55 -7.10
CA GLY A 300 11.33 -39.15 -6.97
C GLY A 300 10.83 -38.58 -8.30
N LEU A 301 9.90 -37.64 -8.22
CA LEU A 301 9.55 -36.80 -9.35
C LEU A 301 10.62 -35.73 -9.56
N SER A 302 10.98 -35.46 -10.80
CA SER A 302 11.88 -34.34 -11.10
C SER A 302 11.20 -33.02 -10.76
N PRO A 303 11.94 -31.93 -10.47
CA PRO A 303 11.37 -30.61 -10.28
C PRO A 303 10.46 -30.17 -11.43
N ASP A 304 10.84 -30.51 -12.68
CA ASP A 304 10.01 -30.24 -13.87
C ASP A 304 8.73 -31.10 -13.88
N ALA A 305 8.81 -32.35 -13.45
CA ALA A 305 7.64 -33.23 -13.32
C ALA A 305 6.67 -32.76 -12.23
N LEU A 306 7.15 -32.06 -11.22
CA LEU A 306 6.31 -31.46 -10.16
C LEU A 306 5.71 -30.12 -10.58
N ASN A 307 6.06 -29.59 -11.74
CA ASN A 307 5.64 -28.25 -12.21
C ASN A 307 5.88 -27.15 -11.14
N ILE A 308 6.98 -27.26 -10.38
CA ILE A 308 7.30 -26.36 -9.27
C ILE A 308 7.40 -24.93 -9.78
N ILE A 309 8.05 -24.70 -10.94
CA ILE A 309 8.22 -23.38 -11.54
C ILE A 309 6.85 -22.75 -11.88
N GLN A 310 5.97 -23.54 -12.52
CA GLN A 310 4.60 -23.06 -12.81
C GLN A 310 3.80 -22.77 -11.54
N GLY A 311 4.03 -23.55 -10.50
CA GLY A 311 3.43 -23.32 -9.18
C GLY A 311 3.88 -22.03 -8.53
N LEU A 312 5.17 -21.69 -8.63
CA LEU A 312 5.74 -20.42 -8.15
C LEU A 312 5.17 -19.24 -8.92
N ASP A 313 5.17 -19.28 -10.25
CA ASP A 313 4.59 -18.22 -11.08
C ASP A 313 3.11 -18.00 -10.72
N HIS A 314 2.35 -19.10 -10.56
CA HIS A 314 0.94 -19.00 -10.18
C HIS A 314 0.76 -18.39 -8.78
N ALA A 315 1.59 -18.78 -7.80
CA ALA A 315 1.55 -18.23 -6.46
C ALA A 315 1.87 -16.71 -6.48
N GLY A 316 2.91 -16.31 -7.21
CA GLY A 316 3.28 -14.91 -7.40
C GLY A 316 2.16 -14.07 -8.02
N TYR A 317 1.50 -14.58 -9.08
CA TYR A 317 0.33 -13.90 -9.67
C TYR A 317 -0.81 -13.73 -8.65
N LYS A 318 -1.10 -14.77 -7.86
CA LYS A 318 -2.15 -14.70 -6.84
C LYS A 318 -1.78 -13.77 -5.68
N LEU A 319 -0.52 -13.69 -5.32
CA LEU A 319 -0.05 -12.70 -4.33
C LEU A 319 -0.22 -11.27 -4.87
N CYS A 320 0.09 -11.00 -6.15
CA CYS A 320 -0.18 -9.70 -6.78
C CYS A 320 -1.67 -9.34 -6.75
N ASP A 321 -2.55 -10.30 -7.03
CA ASP A 321 -4.01 -10.10 -7.02
C ASP A 321 -4.55 -9.63 -5.65
N LEU A 322 -3.89 -9.99 -4.53
CA LEU A 322 -4.33 -9.58 -3.18
C LEU A 322 -4.38 -8.06 -2.99
N TRP A 323 -3.50 -7.35 -3.66
CA TRP A 323 -3.44 -5.88 -3.62
C TRP A 323 -3.91 -5.24 -4.92
N GLY A 324 -4.38 -6.03 -5.89
CA GLY A 324 -4.77 -5.54 -7.21
C GLY A 324 -3.59 -5.03 -8.05
N VAL A 325 -2.36 -5.45 -7.75
CA VAL A 325 -1.18 -5.06 -8.52
C VAL A 325 -1.11 -5.92 -9.78
N PRO A 326 -1.07 -5.32 -10.98
CA PRO A 326 -0.93 -6.09 -12.21
C PRO A 326 0.38 -6.87 -12.23
N ALA A 327 0.32 -8.19 -12.35
CA ALA A 327 1.50 -9.05 -12.38
C ALA A 327 2.46 -8.72 -13.56
N THR A 328 1.93 -8.15 -14.64
CA THR A 328 2.74 -7.65 -15.78
C THR A 328 3.82 -6.65 -15.35
N LEU A 329 3.65 -5.94 -14.23
CA LEU A 329 4.67 -5.04 -13.70
C LEU A 329 5.90 -5.76 -13.13
N PHE A 330 5.85 -7.08 -13.00
CA PHE A 330 6.94 -7.95 -12.55
C PHE A 330 7.46 -8.86 -13.67
N ASP A 331 6.84 -8.80 -14.85
CA ASP A 331 7.31 -9.54 -16.03
C ASP A 331 8.68 -8.99 -16.48
N PRO A 332 9.71 -9.82 -16.63
CA PRO A 332 11.02 -9.39 -17.10
C PRO A 332 11.05 -8.94 -18.59
N ASN A 333 10.07 -9.35 -19.39
CA ASN A 333 10.01 -9.08 -20.82
C ASN A 333 8.64 -8.56 -21.31
N PRO A 334 8.06 -7.55 -20.68
CA PRO A 334 6.76 -7.04 -21.10
C PRO A 334 6.89 -6.24 -22.40
N THR A 335 5.84 -6.23 -23.21
CA THR A 335 5.76 -5.25 -24.30
C THR A 335 5.52 -3.85 -23.73
N TYR A 336 6.00 -2.81 -24.42
CA TYR A 336 5.80 -1.42 -23.99
C TYR A 336 4.32 -1.08 -23.74
N GLN A 337 3.43 -1.53 -24.63
CA GLN A 337 1.99 -1.28 -24.49
C GLN A 337 1.41 -1.96 -23.27
N ASN A 338 1.78 -3.22 -22.98
CA ASN A 338 1.29 -3.95 -21.82
C ASN A 338 1.79 -3.32 -20.51
N MET A 339 3.05 -2.89 -20.49
CA MET A 339 3.63 -2.21 -19.32
C MET A 339 2.93 -0.89 -19.06
N LYS A 340 2.68 -0.07 -20.11
CA LYS A 340 1.97 1.21 -19.98
C LYS A 340 0.53 0.99 -19.47
N ALA A 341 -0.21 0.08 -20.07
CA ALA A 341 -1.57 -0.24 -19.65
C ALA A 341 -1.63 -0.77 -18.19
N ALA A 342 -0.68 -1.63 -17.81
CA ALA A 342 -0.56 -2.14 -16.45
C ALA A 342 -0.25 -1.02 -15.46
N SER A 343 0.66 -0.08 -15.80
CA SER A 343 0.99 1.05 -14.94
C SER A 343 -0.19 2.01 -14.77
N GLU A 344 -0.90 2.33 -15.86
CA GLU A 344 -2.12 3.16 -15.80
C GLU A 344 -3.19 2.52 -14.90
N ARG A 345 -3.46 1.23 -15.08
CA ARG A 345 -4.40 0.49 -14.27
C ARG A 345 -4.00 0.48 -12.80
N PHE A 346 -2.72 0.22 -12.51
CA PHE A 346 -2.18 0.20 -11.15
C PHE A 346 -2.37 1.55 -10.43
N VAL A 347 -2.06 2.66 -11.12
CA VAL A 347 -2.26 3.99 -10.54
C VAL A 347 -3.73 4.26 -10.27
N LYS A 348 -4.61 3.99 -11.26
CA LYS A 348 -6.04 4.31 -11.16
C LYS A 348 -6.80 3.45 -10.16
N GLU A 349 -6.52 2.13 -10.13
CA GLU A 349 -7.30 1.18 -9.34
C GLU A 349 -6.74 0.95 -7.93
N VAL A 350 -5.44 1.17 -7.71
CA VAL A 350 -4.80 0.87 -6.42
C VAL A 350 -4.28 2.13 -5.74
N ILE A 351 -3.47 2.93 -6.44
CA ILE A 351 -2.75 4.03 -5.81
C ILE A 351 -3.68 5.19 -5.48
N LEU A 352 -4.46 5.68 -6.44
CA LEU A 352 -5.33 6.85 -6.24
C LEU A 352 -6.43 6.62 -5.19
N PRO A 353 -7.15 5.48 -5.15
CA PRO A 353 -8.11 5.21 -4.10
C PRO A 353 -7.47 5.16 -2.71
N TYR A 354 -6.26 4.59 -2.61
CA TYR A 354 -5.51 4.57 -1.36
C TYR A 354 -5.12 5.99 -0.92
N LEU A 355 -4.49 6.79 -1.79
CA LEU A 355 -4.09 8.16 -1.50
C LEU A 355 -5.28 9.03 -1.10
N SER A 356 -6.41 8.90 -1.80
CA SER A 356 -7.64 9.61 -1.46
C SER A 356 -8.15 9.26 -0.06
N SER A 357 -8.12 7.97 0.30
CA SER A 357 -8.51 7.52 1.65
C SER A 357 -7.54 8.00 2.73
N GLU A 358 -6.23 7.98 2.45
CA GLU A 358 -5.19 8.49 3.36
C GLU A 358 -5.36 9.99 3.59
N GLU A 359 -5.55 10.74 2.53
CA GLU A 359 -5.79 12.18 2.54
C GLU A 359 -7.03 12.56 3.34
N ASP A 360 -8.16 11.88 3.13
CA ASP A 360 -9.40 12.14 3.87
C ASP A 360 -9.23 11.90 5.39
N LYS A 361 -8.48 10.86 5.76
CA LYS A 361 -8.20 10.55 7.16
C LYS A 361 -7.27 11.59 7.79
N LEU A 362 -6.23 12.01 7.07
CA LEU A 362 -5.32 13.05 7.53
C LEU A 362 -6.04 14.39 7.67
N ASN A 363 -6.84 14.80 6.69
CA ASN A 363 -7.63 16.03 6.77
C ASN A 363 -8.58 16.03 7.96
N ARG A 364 -9.23 14.90 8.23
CA ARG A 364 -10.18 14.79 9.34
C ARG A 364 -9.51 14.76 10.71
N TRP A 365 -8.35 14.12 10.82
CA TRP A 365 -7.72 13.86 12.12
C TRP A 365 -6.62 14.86 12.46
N LEU A 366 -5.72 15.13 11.50
CA LEU A 366 -4.56 15.98 11.71
C LEU A 366 -4.90 17.46 11.51
N VAL A 367 -5.65 17.78 10.44
CA VAL A 367 -5.88 19.18 10.04
C VAL A 367 -6.98 19.87 10.85
N GLU A 368 -8.02 19.14 11.25
CA GLU A 368 -9.21 19.74 11.90
C GLU A 368 -8.88 20.51 13.20
N PRO A 369 -7.98 20.08 14.12
CA PRO A 369 -7.60 20.88 15.28
C PRO A 369 -6.97 22.24 14.90
N PHE A 370 -6.12 22.26 13.88
CA PHE A 370 -5.49 23.49 13.40
C PHE A 370 -6.51 24.47 12.81
N LYS A 371 -7.53 23.97 12.08
CA LYS A 371 -8.64 24.80 11.59
C LYS A 371 -9.37 25.49 12.74
N VAL A 372 -9.60 24.78 13.85
CA VAL A 372 -10.28 25.31 15.03
C VAL A 372 -9.41 26.36 15.72
N ARG A 373 -8.12 26.09 15.89
CA ARG A 373 -7.15 27.01 16.52
C ARG A 373 -7.01 28.32 15.73
N ASP A 374 -6.72 28.19 14.45
CA ASP A 374 -6.32 29.34 13.61
C ASP A 374 -7.53 30.03 12.95
N LYS A 375 -8.72 29.45 13.03
CA LYS A 375 -9.96 29.89 12.37
C LYS A 375 -9.80 30.02 10.85
N LYS A 376 -8.94 29.19 10.25
CA LYS A 376 -8.68 29.13 8.83
C LYS A 376 -9.02 27.74 8.32
N ASN A 377 -9.44 27.64 7.07
CA ASN A 377 -9.68 26.35 6.44
C ASN A 377 -8.40 25.86 5.77
N TYR A 378 -7.78 24.86 6.35
CA TYR A 378 -6.61 24.18 5.79
C TYR A 378 -7.06 22.87 5.11
N VAL A 379 -6.36 22.50 4.06
CA VAL A 379 -6.59 21.25 3.33
C VAL A 379 -5.26 20.64 2.94
N ILE A 380 -5.06 19.36 3.26
CA ILE A 380 -3.98 18.57 2.68
C ILE A 380 -4.52 17.97 1.38
N ASP A 381 -3.80 18.14 0.29
CA ASP A 381 -4.05 17.47 -0.99
C ASP A 381 -2.73 16.95 -1.58
N TYR A 382 -2.81 15.82 -2.31
CA TYR A 382 -1.66 15.23 -2.96
C TYR A 382 -1.48 15.78 -4.37
N ASP A 383 -0.32 16.32 -4.66
CA ASP A 383 0.04 16.67 -6.04
C ASP A 383 0.29 15.40 -6.87
N LEU A 384 -0.51 15.24 -7.91
CA LEU A 384 -0.47 14.11 -8.83
C LEU A 384 0.25 14.44 -10.15
N SER A 385 0.85 15.62 -10.30
CA SER A 385 1.52 16.07 -11.54
C SER A 385 2.70 15.19 -11.95
N SER A 386 3.33 14.56 -10.96
CA SER A 386 4.47 13.67 -11.18
C SER A 386 4.10 12.30 -11.76
N TYR A 387 2.80 11.94 -11.79
CA TYR A 387 2.36 10.70 -12.41
C TYR A 387 2.26 10.84 -13.92
N GLU A 388 3.10 10.13 -14.67
CA GLU A 388 3.06 10.10 -16.14
C GLU A 388 1.72 9.56 -16.67
N GLU A 389 1.11 8.63 -15.95
CA GLU A 389 -0.17 8.01 -16.26
C GLU A 389 -1.36 8.99 -16.21
N LEU A 390 -1.17 10.14 -15.55
CA LEU A 390 -2.19 11.18 -15.38
C LEU A 390 -1.82 12.47 -16.13
N ARG A 391 -0.84 12.43 -17.04
CA ARG A 391 -0.49 13.57 -17.89
C ARG A 391 -1.45 13.67 -19.07
N LEU A 392 -1.81 14.90 -19.39
CA LEU A 392 -2.56 15.18 -20.61
C LEU A 392 -1.71 14.85 -21.84
N THR A 393 -2.33 14.25 -22.85
CA THR A 393 -1.70 14.06 -24.16
C THR A 393 -1.61 15.41 -24.90
N ALA A 394 -0.77 15.50 -25.95
CA ALA A 394 -0.66 16.69 -26.78
C ALA A 394 -2.02 17.11 -27.36
N ASP A 395 -2.79 16.15 -27.89
CA ASP A 395 -4.13 16.43 -28.46
C ASP A 395 -5.11 16.96 -27.40
N GLN A 396 -5.04 16.44 -26.16
CA GLN A 396 -5.86 16.96 -25.05
C GLN A 396 -5.42 18.36 -24.64
N THR A 397 -4.12 18.62 -24.59
CA THR A 397 -3.58 19.94 -24.27
C THR A 397 -4.02 20.97 -25.33
N ASP A 398 -3.95 20.61 -26.62
CA ASP A 398 -4.42 21.47 -27.72
C ASP A 398 -5.92 21.73 -27.65
N ALA A 399 -6.72 20.75 -27.23
CA ALA A 399 -8.14 20.92 -27.00
C ALA A 399 -8.44 21.92 -25.88
N TYR A 400 -7.63 21.89 -24.79
CA TYR A 400 -7.78 22.85 -23.70
C TYR A 400 -7.38 24.27 -24.05
N LEU A 401 -6.30 24.45 -24.85
CA LEU A 401 -5.89 25.78 -25.31
C LEU A 401 -6.96 26.50 -26.11
N LYS A 402 -7.97 25.80 -26.65
CA LYS A 402 -9.11 26.40 -27.33
C LYS A 402 -10.18 26.98 -26.40
N THR A 403 -10.20 26.58 -25.16
CA THR A 403 -11.26 26.91 -24.20
C THR A 403 -10.76 27.55 -22.90
N HIS A 404 -9.47 27.44 -22.64
CA HIS A 404 -8.80 27.92 -21.43
C HIS A 404 -7.67 28.88 -21.78
N THR A 405 -7.27 29.69 -20.81
CA THR A 405 -6.12 30.58 -20.96
C THR A 405 -4.81 29.77 -20.93
N ILE A 406 -3.72 30.34 -21.43
CA ILE A 406 -2.39 29.72 -21.38
C ILE A 406 -2.02 29.41 -19.92
N ASN A 407 -2.26 30.32 -18.99
CA ASN A 407 -1.95 30.10 -17.58
C ASN A 407 -2.77 28.99 -16.96
N GLU A 408 -4.07 28.90 -17.26
CA GLU A 408 -4.90 27.78 -16.80
C GLU A 408 -4.35 26.43 -17.30
N VAL A 409 -3.98 26.34 -18.57
CA VAL A 409 -3.39 25.12 -19.14
C VAL A 409 -2.02 24.81 -18.52
N ARG A 410 -1.19 25.82 -18.26
CA ARG A 410 0.09 25.63 -17.55
C ARG A 410 -0.11 25.06 -16.16
N VAL A 411 -1.06 25.61 -15.40
CA VAL A 411 -1.44 25.07 -14.08
C VAL A 411 -1.96 23.64 -14.18
N MET A 412 -2.80 23.33 -15.19
CA MET A 412 -3.25 21.97 -15.45
C MET A 412 -2.10 20.98 -15.73
N LEU A 413 -1.02 21.46 -16.34
CA LEU A 413 0.18 20.67 -16.62
C LEU A 413 1.16 20.62 -15.43
N GLY A 414 0.89 21.37 -14.34
CA GLY A 414 1.76 21.47 -13.17
C GLY A 414 2.93 22.43 -13.36
N SER A 415 2.78 23.41 -14.27
CA SER A 415 3.76 24.48 -14.50
C SER A 415 3.29 25.80 -13.89
N ASP A 416 4.24 26.65 -13.50
CA ASP A 416 3.93 27.97 -12.96
C ASP A 416 3.28 28.88 -14.02
N GLU A 417 2.48 29.84 -13.56
CA GLU A 417 1.89 30.88 -14.40
C GLU A 417 2.96 31.78 -15.01
N LEU A 418 2.64 32.40 -16.14
CA LEU A 418 3.44 33.46 -16.75
C LEU A 418 2.88 34.81 -16.29
N ASP A 419 3.78 35.76 -16.01
CA ASP A 419 3.40 37.11 -15.56
C ASP A 419 2.89 38.00 -16.70
N GLU A 420 2.89 37.50 -17.96
CA GLU A 420 2.45 38.27 -19.12
C GLU A 420 0.93 38.32 -19.25
N GLU A 421 0.41 39.49 -19.55
CA GLU A 421 -1.04 39.75 -19.67
C GLU A 421 -1.73 38.85 -20.70
N TYR A 422 -1.06 38.58 -21.84
CA TYR A 422 -1.61 37.71 -22.88
C TYR A 422 -1.83 36.25 -22.40
N ALA A 423 -1.09 35.80 -21.41
CA ALA A 423 -1.22 34.44 -20.90
C ALA A 423 -2.56 34.20 -20.14
N ASN A 424 -3.26 35.26 -19.78
CA ASN A 424 -4.58 35.22 -19.14
C ASN A 424 -5.73 35.45 -20.13
N GLN A 425 -5.46 35.34 -21.44
CA GLN A 425 -6.47 35.47 -22.49
C GLN A 425 -6.72 34.13 -23.17
N VAL A 426 -7.96 33.94 -23.64
CA VAL A 426 -8.34 32.77 -24.44
C VAL A 426 -8.13 33.10 -25.92
N PHE A 427 -7.43 32.23 -26.64
CA PHE A 427 -7.11 32.42 -28.06
C PHE A 427 -8.06 31.63 -28.96
N VAL A 428 -8.46 32.22 -30.09
CA VAL A 428 -9.32 31.58 -31.10
C VAL A 428 -8.47 30.96 -32.19
N GLN A 429 -8.91 29.84 -32.75
CA GLN A 429 -8.13 28.96 -33.63
C GLN A 429 -7.70 29.57 -34.97
N GLN A 430 -8.31 30.65 -35.48
CA GLN A 430 -7.86 31.36 -36.69
C GLN A 430 -6.69 32.32 -36.39
N GLY A 431 -5.48 31.80 -36.38
CA GLY A 431 -4.28 32.59 -36.15
C GLY A 431 -3.94 32.86 -34.69
N MET A 432 -4.58 32.17 -33.73
CA MET A 432 -4.37 32.36 -32.28
C MET A 432 -4.44 33.81 -31.84
N VAL A 433 -5.50 34.52 -32.20
CA VAL A 433 -5.77 35.90 -31.79
C VAL A 433 -6.54 35.89 -30.47
N PRO A 434 -6.29 36.83 -29.52
CA PRO A 434 -7.11 36.97 -28.31
C PRO A 434 -8.58 37.15 -28.64
N LEU A 435 -9.48 36.53 -27.85
CA LEU A 435 -10.93 36.66 -28.04
C LEU A 435 -11.40 38.12 -27.93
N SER A 436 -10.71 38.95 -27.13
CA SER A 436 -10.94 40.39 -27.00
C SER A 436 -10.76 41.17 -28.29
N ASP A 437 -9.89 40.70 -29.18
CA ASP A 437 -9.49 41.36 -30.40
C ASP A 437 -10.30 40.83 -31.61
N TYR A 438 -11.24 39.90 -31.37
CA TYR A 438 -12.09 39.31 -32.39
C TYR A 438 -13.33 40.18 -32.63
N ASN A 439 -13.28 40.99 -33.65
CA ASN A 439 -14.43 41.79 -34.07
C ASN A 439 -15.38 40.88 -34.87
N VAL A 440 -16.57 40.66 -34.38
CA VAL A 440 -17.60 39.82 -35.01
C VAL A 440 -18.02 40.39 -36.38
N ASP A 441 -17.70 41.66 -36.68
CA ASP A 441 -18.03 42.33 -37.92
C ASP A 441 -17.10 42.02 -39.10
N ASP A 442 -15.96 41.31 -38.85
CA ASP A 442 -14.99 40.93 -39.89
C ASP A 442 -15.32 39.60 -40.59
N ILE A 443 -16.41 38.94 -40.23
CA ILE A 443 -16.88 37.72 -40.93
C ILE A 443 -17.69 38.11 -42.14
N GLN A 444 -17.06 38.44 -43.25
CA GLN A 444 -17.69 38.41 -44.54
C GLN A 444 -17.83 36.93 -44.99
N ILE A 445 -19.11 36.46 -44.99
CA ILE A 445 -19.51 35.18 -45.59
C ILE A 445 -19.46 35.26 -47.10
#